data_429edc86ebe3536b5d8644dde4062c04
#
_entry.id   429edc86ebe3536b5d8644dde4062c04
#
_cell.length_a   1.000
_cell.length_b   1.000
_cell.length_c   1.000
_cell.angle_alpha   90.00
_cell.angle_beta   90.00
_cell.angle_gamma   90.00
#
_symmetry.space_group_name_H-M   'P 1'
#
loop_
_entity.id
_entity.type
_entity.pdbx_description
1 polymer ?
#
loop_
_entity_poly.entity_id
_entity_poly.type
_entity_poly.pdbx_seq_one_letter_code
_entity_poly.pdbx_strand_id
1 'polypeptide(L)'
;MSIADKQEQILEELALFQDWTERYEYVIGLGKKLAPLDEAARTPENLIKGCQSQVWLDASSDGKTVHFTADSDSLITKGMIALFVRVLDKEAPDAILTADMSFIDRTGLKEHLAPTRANALTLMANQMKQRALEFASR
;
A
#
# COMPACT_ATOMS: atom_id res chain seq x y z
N MET A 1 -10.12 14.19 -3.99
CA MET A 1 -8.70 14.12 -4.43
C MET A 1 -8.53 12.92 -5.35
N SER A 2 -7.84 13.11 -6.46
CA SER A 2 -7.49 12.01 -7.33
C SER A 2 -6.34 11.18 -6.73
N ILE A 3 -6.09 10.01 -7.31
CA ILE A 3 -4.94 9.18 -6.92
C ILE A 3 -3.65 9.98 -7.07
N ALA A 4 -3.47 10.69 -8.19
CA ALA A 4 -2.29 11.50 -8.42
C ALA A 4 -2.12 12.59 -7.37
N ASP A 5 -3.21 13.24 -6.95
CA ASP A 5 -3.17 14.25 -5.89
C ASP A 5 -2.72 13.65 -4.56
N LYS A 6 -3.22 12.47 -4.23
CA LYS A 6 -2.83 11.77 -2.99
C LYS A 6 -1.34 11.40 -3.01
N GLN A 7 -0.83 10.97 -4.17
CA GLN A 7 0.58 10.64 -4.34
C GLN A 7 1.46 11.87 -4.15
N GLU A 8 1.09 13.00 -4.74
CA GLU A 8 1.82 14.25 -4.58
C GLU A 8 1.80 14.74 -3.13
N GLN A 9 0.68 14.57 -2.43
CA GLN A 9 0.58 14.92 -1.03
C GLN A 9 1.55 14.11 -0.17
N ILE A 10 1.70 12.81 -0.45
CA ILE A 10 2.67 11.96 0.25
C ILE A 10 4.09 12.45 0.01
N LEU A 11 4.42 12.79 -1.24
CA LEU A 11 5.75 13.30 -1.58
C LEU A 11 6.04 14.60 -0.86
N GLU A 12 5.07 15.51 -0.76
CA GLU A 12 5.21 16.75 -0.03
C GLU A 12 5.43 16.53 1.47
N GLU A 13 4.70 15.59 2.06
CA GLU A 13 4.85 15.26 3.48
C GLU A 13 6.23 14.70 3.78
N LEU A 14 6.73 13.79 2.94
CA LEU A 14 8.05 13.20 3.11
C LEU A 14 9.17 14.23 2.93
N ALA A 15 8.96 15.22 2.07
CA ALA A 15 9.94 16.28 1.84
C ALA A 15 10.16 17.17 3.06
N LEU A 16 9.24 17.16 4.04
CA LEU A 16 9.41 17.91 5.28
C LEU A 16 10.53 17.37 6.17
N PHE A 17 10.91 16.11 5.97
CA PHE A 17 11.94 15.46 6.76
C PHE A 17 13.26 15.48 6.01
N GLN A 18 14.35 15.88 6.68
CA GLN A 18 15.63 16.06 6.03
C GLN A 18 16.47 14.79 5.99
N ASP A 19 16.34 13.92 6.98
CA ASP A 19 17.10 12.69 7.01
C ASP A 19 16.22 11.44 6.88
N TRP A 20 16.84 10.33 6.50
CA TRP A 20 16.13 9.09 6.21
C TRP A 20 15.57 8.43 7.46
N THR A 21 16.23 8.59 8.60
CA THR A 21 15.73 8.05 9.88
C THR A 21 14.38 8.68 10.22
N GLU A 22 14.26 9.99 10.09
CA GLU A 22 13.00 10.70 10.36
C GLU A 22 11.91 10.28 9.38
N ARG A 23 12.26 10.12 8.11
CA ARG A 23 11.30 9.67 7.09
C ARG A 23 10.76 8.28 7.39
N TYR A 24 11.63 7.35 7.77
CA TYR A 24 11.20 6.00 8.12
C TYR A 24 10.38 5.98 9.40
N GLU A 25 10.74 6.77 10.40
CA GLU A 25 9.93 6.90 11.61
C GLU A 25 8.53 7.40 11.31
N TYR A 26 8.42 8.37 10.41
CA TYR A 26 7.14 8.90 9.95
C TYR A 26 6.32 7.81 9.25
N VAL A 27 6.93 7.06 8.35
CA VAL A 27 6.28 5.98 7.60
C VAL A 27 5.82 4.87 8.55
N ILE A 28 6.66 4.47 9.50
CA ILE A 28 6.29 3.47 10.51
C ILE A 28 5.09 3.98 11.33
N GLY A 29 5.07 5.26 11.66
CA GLY A 29 3.94 5.88 12.37
C GLY A 29 2.64 5.78 11.56
N LEU A 30 2.70 5.97 10.25
CA LEU A 30 1.54 5.80 9.37
C LEU A 30 1.03 4.36 9.39
N GLY A 31 1.94 3.39 9.41
CA GLY A 31 1.58 1.97 9.49
C GLY A 31 0.84 1.65 10.79
N LYS A 32 1.26 2.25 11.90
CA LYS A 32 0.60 2.06 13.19
C LYS A 32 -0.82 2.61 13.21
N LYS A 33 -1.12 3.56 12.35
CA LYS A 33 -2.46 4.15 12.21
C LYS A 33 -3.34 3.41 11.20
N LEU A 34 -2.78 2.45 10.50
CA LEU A 34 -3.54 1.64 9.54
C LEU A 34 -4.63 0.88 10.28
N ALA A 35 -5.84 0.85 9.71
CA ALA A 35 -6.97 0.15 10.31
C ALA A 35 -6.62 -1.32 10.54
N PRO A 36 -6.95 -1.89 11.72
CA PRO A 36 -6.62 -3.29 11.99
C PRO A 36 -7.28 -4.23 11.00
N LEU A 37 -6.54 -5.26 10.61
CA LEU A 37 -7.08 -6.32 9.77
C LEU A 37 -7.86 -7.30 10.65
N ASP A 38 -9.11 -7.60 10.23
CA ASP A 38 -9.95 -8.56 10.91
C ASP A 38 -9.28 -9.94 10.91
N GLU A 39 -9.35 -10.66 12.03
CA GLU A 39 -8.78 -12.01 12.11
C GLU A 39 -9.38 -12.95 11.06
N ALA A 40 -10.67 -12.79 10.75
CA ALA A 40 -11.32 -13.56 9.71
C ALA A 40 -10.73 -13.33 8.32
N ALA A 41 -10.04 -12.20 8.11
CA ALA A 41 -9.40 -11.87 6.84
C ALA A 41 -7.96 -12.38 6.76
N ARG A 42 -7.39 -12.93 7.82
CA ARG A 42 -6.03 -13.51 7.82
C ARG A 42 -6.07 -14.92 7.28
N THR A 43 -6.40 -15.04 6.01
CA THR A 43 -6.55 -16.32 5.30
C THR A 43 -5.39 -16.52 4.34
N PRO A 44 -5.13 -17.79 3.91
CA PRO A 44 -4.12 -18.03 2.89
C PRO A 44 -4.36 -17.29 1.58
N GLU A 45 -5.62 -17.04 1.22
CA GLU A 45 -5.98 -16.33 -0.01
C GLU A 45 -5.57 -14.86 0.07
N ASN A 46 -5.59 -14.27 1.25
CA ASN A 46 -5.22 -12.88 1.48
C ASN A 46 -3.74 -12.68 1.80
N LEU A 47 -3.02 -13.77 2.04
CA LEU A 47 -1.58 -13.72 2.27
C LEU A 47 -0.86 -13.56 0.93
N ILE A 48 -0.07 -12.50 0.80
CA ILE A 48 0.69 -12.25 -0.43
C ILE A 48 1.92 -13.14 -0.45
N LYS A 49 2.00 -14.02 -1.45
CA LYS A 49 3.11 -14.95 -1.61
C LYS A 49 4.33 -14.24 -2.19
N GLY A 50 5.51 -14.74 -1.84
CA GLY A 50 6.76 -14.19 -2.35
C GLY A 50 7.38 -13.11 -1.48
N CYS A 51 6.73 -12.75 -0.37
CA CYS A 51 7.26 -11.79 0.59
C CYS A 51 8.01 -12.51 1.70
N GLN A 52 9.13 -11.94 2.15
CA GLN A 52 9.88 -12.47 3.28
C GLN A 52 9.10 -12.30 4.59
N SER A 53 8.48 -11.14 4.78
CA SER A 53 7.57 -10.89 5.90
C SER A 53 6.17 -11.37 5.52
N GLN A 54 5.34 -11.66 6.52
CA GLN A 54 3.93 -11.93 6.26
C GLN A 54 3.22 -10.63 5.91
N VAL A 55 2.53 -10.63 4.79
CA VAL A 55 1.76 -9.48 4.29
C VAL A 55 0.39 -9.97 3.89
N TRP A 56 -0.66 -9.39 4.46
CA TRP A 56 -2.05 -9.72 4.12
C TRP A 56 -2.71 -8.53 3.45
N LEU A 57 -3.56 -8.82 2.47
CA LEU A 57 -4.39 -7.83 1.78
C LEU A 57 -5.80 -8.40 1.65
N ASP A 58 -6.77 -7.63 2.13
CA ASP A 58 -8.17 -7.91 1.90
C ASP A 58 -8.80 -6.75 1.13
N ALA A 59 -9.79 -7.05 0.31
CA ALA A 59 -10.46 -6.05 -0.52
C ALA A 59 -11.96 -6.35 -0.55
N SER A 60 -12.75 -5.28 -0.51
CA SER A 60 -14.20 -5.36 -0.67
C SER A 60 -14.66 -4.21 -1.54
N SER A 61 -15.89 -4.26 -2.03
CA SER A 61 -16.43 -3.20 -2.87
C SER A 61 -17.87 -2.89 -2.48
N ASP A 62 -18.22 -1.60 -2.58
CA ASP A 62 -19.59 -1.14 -2.39
C ASP A 62 -20.33 -1.02 -3.73
N GLY A 63 -19.74 -1.52 -4.83
CA GLY A 63 -20.27 -1.41 -6.18
C GLY A 63 -19.72 -0.21 -6.96
N LYS A 64 -19.09 0.75 -6.29
CA LYS A 64 -18.52 1.96 -6.92
C LYS A 64 -17.03 2.10 -6.64
N THR A 65 -16.61 1.77 -5.43
CA THR A 65 -15.22 1.92 -5.01
C THR A 65 -14.72 0.62 -4.39
N VAL A 66 -13.41 0.51 -4.29
CA VAL A 66 -12.75 -0.64 -3.64
C VAL A 66 -12.19 -0.19 -2.30
N HIS A 67 -12.50 -0.95 -1.26
CA HIS A 67 -11.97 -0.72 0.07
C HIS A 67 -10.89 -1.76 0.36
N PHE A 68 -9.70 -1.31 0.74
CA PHE A 68 -8.58 -2.17 1.07
C PHE A 68 -8.29 -2.13 2.56
N THR A 69 -8.03 -3.31 3.13
CA THR A 69 -7.42 -3.45 4.46
C THR A 69 -6.21 -4.34 4.32
N ALA A 70 -5.19 -4.10 5.12
CA ALA A 70 -3.93 -4.82 4.99
C ALA A 70 -3.18 -4.82 6.32
N ASP A 71 -2.24 -5.74 6.44
CA ASP A 71 -1.36 -5.81 7.60
C ASP A 71 -0.06 -6.50 7.24
N SER A 72 0.94 -6.34 8.09
CA SER A 72 2.21 -7.05 7.99
C SER A 72 2.83 -7.21 9.37
N ASP A 73 3.64 -8.24 9.54
CA ASP A 73 4.40 -8.46 10.76
C ASP A 73 5.69 -7.63 10.80
N SER A 74 6.04 -6.96 9.70
CA SER A 74 7.18 -6.03 9.63
C SER A 74 6.69 -4.60 9.75
N LEU A 75 7.20 -3.84 10.73
CA LEU A 75 6.79 -2.46 10.97
C LEU A 75 7.04 -1.55 9.76
N ILE A 76 8.20 -1.69 9.12
CA ILE A 76 8.53 -0.86 7.96
C ILE A 76 7.67 -1.24 6.76
N THR A 77 7.45 -2.52 6.52
CA THR A 77 6.58 -2.99 5.44
C THR A 77 5.15 -2.50 5.65
N LYS A 78 4.65 -2.60 6.88
CA LYS A 78 3.31 -2.10 7.22
C LYS A 78 3.18 -0.60 6.95
N GLY A 79 4.21 0.18 7.25
CA GLY A 79 4.25 1.60 6.95
C GLY A 79 4.19 1.89 5.46
N MET A 80 4.95 1.15 4.67
CA MET A 80 4.94 1.30 3.21
C MET A 80 3.58 0.91 2.63
N ILE A 81 2.98 -0.16 3.14
CA ILE A 81 1.64 -0.59 2.74
C ILE A 81 0.61 0.50 3.04
N ALA A 82 0.76 1.19 4.18
CA ALA A 82 -0.14 2.28 4.54
C ALA A 82 -0.13 3.40 3.48
N LEU A 83 1.00 3.65 2.84
CA LEU A 83 1.07 4.62 1.75
C LEU A 83 0.25 4.17 0.55
N PHE A 84 0.33 2.89 0.19
CA PHE A 84 -0.46 2.34 -0.92
C PHE A 84 -1.96 2.36 -0.61
N VAL A 85 -2.34 1.96 0.60
CA VAL A 85 -3.75 1.99 1.02
C VAL A 85 -4.29 3.42 0.96
N ARG A 86 -3.52 4.38 1.47
CA ARG A 86 -3.89 5.79 1.44
C ARG A 86 -4.20 6.29 0.02
N VAL A 87 -3.43 5.83 -0.96
CA VAL A 87 -3.55 6.27 -2.36
C VAL A 87 -4.72 5.59 -3.07
N LEU A 88 -4.93 4.29 -2.83
CA LEU A 88 -5.85 3.48 -3.62
C LEU A 88 -7.18 3.19 -2.93
N ASP A 89 -7.24 3.32 -1.60
CA ASP A 89 -8.46 3.00 -0.86
C ASP A 89 -9.61 3.92 -1.26
N LYS A 90 -10.78 3.32 -1.41
CA LYS A 90 -12.03 4.02 -1.76
C LYS A 90 -11.97 4.73 -3.12
N GLU A 91 -11.17 4.18 -4.02
CA GLU A 91 -11.13 4.65 -5.41
C GLU A 91 -11.88 3.67 -6.31
N ALA A 92 -12.34 4.16 -7.47
CA ALA A 92 -13.02 3.31 -8.44
C ALA A 92 -12.06 2.27 -9.02
N PRO A 93 -12.54 1.05 -9.36
CA PRO A 93 -11.67 0.03 -9.93
C PRO A 93 -10.86 0.49 -11.14
N ASP A 94 -11.48 1.22 -12.06
CA ASP A 94 -10.78 1.70 -13.26
C ASP A 94 -9.65 2.67 -12.91
N ALA A 95 -9.86 3.53 -11.91
CA ALA A 95 -8.83 4.47 -11.46
C ALA A 95 -7.65 3.72 -10.86
N ILE A 96 -7.91 2.65 -10.10
CA ILE A 96 -6.85 1.81 -9.52
C ILE A 96 -6.06 1.11 -10.62
N LEU A 97 -6.76 0.54 -11.61
CA LEU A 97 -6.13 -0.21 -12.70
C LEU A 97 -5.20 0.65 -13.55
N THR A 98 -5.56 1.92 -13.74
CA THR A 98 -4.77 2.85 -14.56
C THR A 98 -3.76 3.66 -13.75
N ALA A 99 -3.75 3.51 -12.43
CA ALA A 99 -2.85 4.27 -11.57
C ALA A 99 -1.39 3.91 -11.82
N ASP A 100 -0.55 4.94 -11.95
CA ASP A 100 0.89 4.77 -12.01
C ASP A 100 1.44 4.72 -10.59
N MET A 101 1.87 3.55 -10.15
CA MET A 101 2.37 3.35 -8.80
C MET A 101 3.87 3.63 -8.66
N SER A 102 4.50 4.18 -9.70
CA SER A 102 5.92 4.52 -9.65
C SER A 102 6.22 5.69 -8.71
N PHE A 103 5.20 6.35 -8.16
CA PHE A 103 5.40 7.41 -7.17
C PHE A 103 6.27 6.95 -6.01
N ILE A 104 6.21 5.66 -5.68
CA ILE A 104 7.00 5.10 -4.59
C ILE A 104 8.51 5.21 -4.88
N ASP A 105 8.89 5.16 -6.14
CA ASP A 105 10.29 5.35 -6.56
C ASP A 105 10.72 6.79 -6.35
N ARG A 106 9.82 7.74 -6.55
CA ARG A 106 10.07 9.18 -6.33
C ARG A 106 10.24 9.51 -4.85
N THR A 107 9.73 8.68 -3.95
CA THR A 107 9.94 8.89 -2.51
C THR A 107 11.38 8.58 -2.08
N GLY A 108 12.08 7.76 -2.85
CA GLY A 108 13.42 7.27 -2.50
C GLY A 108 13.45 6.21 -1.42
N LEU A 109 12.29 5.85 -0.85
CA LEU A 109 12.22 4.92 0.27
C LEU A 109 12.72 3.51 -0.10
N LYS A 110 12.45 3.05 -1.33
CA LYS A 110 12.87 1.71 -1.77
C LYS A 110 14.38 1.56 -1.83
N GLU A 111 15.10 2.64 -2.09
CA GLU A 111 16.56 2.61 -2.23
C GLU A 111 17.27 2.23 -0.93
N HIS A 112 16.61 2.46 0.20
CA HIS A 112 17.14 2.18 1.53
C HIS A 112 16.63 0.86 2.11
N LEU A 113 15.83 0.11 1.33
CA LEU A 113 15.29 -1.18 1.75
C LEU A 113 16.13 -2.33 1.19
N ALA A 114 16.15 -3.44 1.91
CA ALA A 114 16.68 -4.68 1.35
C ALA A 114 15.89 -5.04 0.07
N PRO A 115 16.54 -5.66 -0.94
CA PRO A 115 15.83 -6.02 -2.18
C PRO A 115 14.57 -6.85 -1.98
N THR A 116 14.55 -7.73 -0.98
CA THR A 116 13.37 -8.55 -0.66
C THR A 116 12.20 -7.71 -0.21
N ARG A 117 12.45 -6.65 0.58
CA ARG A 117 11.39 -5.73 1.03
C ARG A 117 10.91 -4.82 -0.08
N ALA A 118 11.83 -4.35 -0.93
CA ALA A 118 11.46 -3.55 -2.10
C ALA A 118 10.58 -4.36 -3.05
N ASN A 119 10.89 -5.64 -3.24
CA ASN A 119 10.10 -6.54 -4.08
C ASN A 119 8.68 -6.75 -3.52
N ALA A 120 8.54 -6.80 -2.19
CA ALA A 120 7.24 -6.93 -1.54
C ALA A 120 6.30 -5.78 -1.93
N LEU A 121 6.82 -4.56 -2.11
CA LEU A 121 6.01 -3.42 -2.51
C LEU A 121 5.46 -3.58 -3.93
N THR A 122 6.27 -4.11 -4.84
CA THR A 122 5.83 -4.41 -6.21
C THR A 122 4.73 -5.45 -6.20
N LEU A 123 4.91 -6.52 -5.41
CA LEU A 123 3.90 -7.57 -5.26
C LEU A 123 2.59 -7.01 -4.69
N MET A 124 2.69 -6.15 -3.69
CA MET A 124 1.51 -5.52 -3.09
C MET A 124 0.74 -4.67 -4.10
N ALA A 125 1.43 -3.81 -4.82
CA ALA A 125 0.79 -2.97 -5.84
C ALA A 125 0.08 -3.83 -6.89
N ASN A 126 0.73 -4.90 -7.36
CA ASN A 126 0.14 -5.80 -8.33
C ASN A 126 -1.10 -6.51 -7.77
N GLN A 127 -1.07 -6.95 -6.52
CA GLN A 127 -2.22 -7.60 -5.90
C GLN A 127 -3.39 -6.63 -5.71
N MET A 128 -3.13 -5.39 -5.35
CA MET A 128 -4.19 -4.40 -5.23
C MET A 128 -4.88 -4.15 -6.57
N LYS A 129 -4.11 -4.08 -7.66
CA LYS A 129 -4.66 -3.95 -9.01
C LYS A 129 -5.43 -5.20 -9.43
N GLN A 130 -4.93 -6.38 -9.08
CA GLN A 130 -5.62 -7.64 -9.37
C GLN A 130 -6.99 -7.71 -8.69
N ARG A 131 -7.06 -7.28 -7.42
CA ARG A 131 -8.34 -7.20 -6.70
C ARG A 131 -9.29 -6.21 -7.35
N ALA A 132 -8.77 -5.05 -7.77
CA ALA A 132 -9.59 -4.05 -8.49
C ALA A 132 -10.13 -4.61 -9.80
N LEU A 133 -9.33 -5.38 -10.52
CA LEU A 133 -9.75 -6.01 -11.77
C LEU A 133 -10.92 -6.98 -11.53
N GLU A 134 -10.88 -7.75 -10.46
CA GLU A 134 -11.96 -8.66 -10.11
C GLU A 134 -13.27 -7.91 -9.89
N PHE A 135 -13.23 -6.77 -9.21
CA PHE A 135 -14.42 -5.95 -9.00
C PHE A 135 -14.88 -5.23 -10.26
N ALA A 136 -13.96 -4.82 -11.12
CA ALA A 136 -14.30 -4.14 -12.38
C ALA A 136 -15.07 -5.05 -13.35
N SER A 137 -14.85 -6.36 -13.27
CA SER A 137 -15.48 -7.34 -14.17
C SER A 137 -16.85 -7.82 -13.71
N ARG A 138 -17.33 -7.34 -12.58
CA ARG A 138 -18.64 -7.71 -12.02
C ARG A 138 -19.77 -6.78 -12.41
#